data_5a49080b4221d3eeaf324b5fb53c13ec
#
_entry.id   5a49080b4221d3eeaf324b5fb53c13ec
#
_cell.length_a   1.000
_cell.length_b   1.000
_cell.length_c   1.000
_cell.angle_alpha   90.00
_cell.angle_beta   90.00
_cell.angle_gamma   90.00
#
_symmetry.space_group_name_H-M   'P 1'
#
loop_
_entity.id
_entity.type
_entity.pdbx_description
1 polymer ?
#
loop_
_entity_poly.entity_id
_entity_poly.type
_entity_poly.pdbx_seq_one_letter_code
_entity_poly.pdbx_strand_id
1 'polypeptide(L)'
;MMHKRIINFDTIYSNKIDSNPFNTNFQLTETLRNTTKITLKSIEIPISNNNIRSPYTTISIKYNNAFFYYTLTSKTYNDITLFLTDLNSLLSGLQSSMLSSEICPVFSVSSTEINKLVMKCTLLSSSSLYIYSTGLVSYYLGGINLTSNTKTFVSNLLYLHTYNLINVYNLCFDTYYNMIISNLDNQTSNNNNYPCHFKLIVNAQNNSIYYSGESNSFIQSLQLNNKCLTQLNIEIRDRYNNLIVNQLDYSFTLEFQYN
;
A
#
# COMPACT_ATOMS: atom_id res chain seq x y z
N MET A 1 -37.39 -10.08 19.43
CA MET A 1 -37.64 -8.90 18.54
C MET A 1 -36.30 -8.33 18.14
N MET A 2 -36.02 -8.21 16.85
CA MET A 2 -34.74 -7.66 16.38
C MET A 2 -34.69 -6.14 16.58
N HIS A 3 -33.69 -5.67 17.29
CA HIS A 3 -33.45 -4.26 17.53
C HIS A 3 -32.33 -3.75 16.64
N LYS A 4 -32.38 -2.45 16.31
CA LYS A 4 -31.34 -1.79 15.53
C LYS A 4 -30.85 -0.55 16.27
N ARG A 5 -29.55 -0.30 16.20
CA ARG A 5 -28.92 0.92 16.71
C ARG A 5 -27.90 1.44 15.71
N ILE A 6 -27.97 2.73 15.42
CA ILE A 6 -27.01 3.42 14.55
C ILE A 6 -26.11 4.26 15.45
N ILE A 7 -24.80 4.12 15.29
CA ILE A 7 -23.79 4.87 16.06
C ILE A 7 -22.82 5.48 15.07
N ASN A 8 -22.61 6.80 15.24
CA ASN A 8 -21.59 7.56 14.54
C ASN A 8 -20.31 7.55 15.38
N PHE A 9 -19.20 7.24 14.73
CA PHE A 9 -17.87 7.22 15.32
C PHE A 9 -17.03 8.31 14.66
N ASP A 10 -16.28 9.05 15.47
CA ASP A 10 -15.34 10.05 15.01
C ASP A 10 -14.02 9.83 15.76
N THR A 11 -12.94 9.67 15.02
CA THR A 11 -11.63 9.35 15.60
C THR A 11 -11.06 10.48 16.46
N ILE A 12 -11.57 11.69 16.34
CA ILE A 12 -11.21 12.81 17.25
C ILE A 12 -11.51 12.47 18.71
N TYR A 13 -12.55 11.65 18.96
CA TYR A 13 -12.99 11.24 20.29
C TYR A 13 -12.55 9.83 20.67
N SER A 14 -11.67 9.21 19.89
CA SER A 14 -11.18 7.85 20.12
C SER A 14 -9.85 7.83 20.86
N ASN A 15 -9.52 6.67 21.43
CA ASN A 15 -8.18 6.38 21.91
C ASN A 15 -7.31 5.90 20.74
N LYS A 16 -6.48 6.79 20.23
CA LYS A 16 -5.56 6.50 19.11
C LYS A 16 -4.34 5.75 19.62
N ILE A 17 -4.00 4.63 18.97
CA ILE A 17 -2.76 3.90 19.25
C ILE A 17 -1.65 4.55 18.43
N ASP A 18 -0.54 4.88 19.08
CA ASP A 18 0.60 5.58 18.47
C ASP A 18 0.21 6.90 17.77
N SER A 19 -0.80 7.59 18.31
CA SER A 19 -1.37 8.82 17.72
C SER A 19 -1.88 8.64 16.28
N ASN A 20 -2.14 7.41 15.84
CA ASN A 20 -2.61 7.10 14.50
C ASN A 20 -4.13 6.95 14.47
N PRO A 21 -4.89 7.86 13.83
CA PRO A 21 -6.34 7.74 13.68
C PRO A 21 -6.80 6.45 12.99
N PHE A 22 -5.94 5.83 12.17
CA PHE A 22 -6.24 4.56 11.49
C PHE A 22 -5.97 3.33 12.37
N ASN A 23 -5.59 3.53 13.63
CA ASN A 23 -5.47 2.49 14.64
C ASN A 23 -6.06 3.01 15.96
N THR A 24 -7.35 2.73 16.19
CA THR A 24 -8.12 3.38 17.24
C THR A 24 -8.97 2.41 18.03
N ASN A 25 -9.22 2.77 19.28
CA ASN A 25 -10.15 2.08 20.15
C ASN A 25 -11.30 3.02 20.51
N PHE A 26 -12.54 2.58 20.25
CA PHE A 26 -13.76 3.26 20.62
C PHE A 26 -14.43 2.50 21.77
N GLN A 27 -14.57 3.15 22.91
CA GLN A 27 -15.39 2.65 24.01
C GLN A 27 -16.86 2.95 23.72
N LEU A 28 -17.70 1.92 23.72
CA LEU A 28 -19.15 2.11 23.57
C LEU A 28 -19.74 2.65 24.87
N THR A 29 -20.66 3.60 24.75
CA THR A 29 -21.38 4.19 25.92
C THR A 29 -22.28 3.16 26.62
N GLU A 30 -22.69 2.15 25.90
CA GLU A 30 -23.49 1.03 26.39
C GLU A 30 -22.98 -0.29 25.80
N THR A 31 -23.10 -1.34 26.57
CA THR A 31 -22.81 -2.69 26.10
C THR A 31 -23.91 -3.16 25.11
N LEU A 32 -23.53 -3.47 23.88
CA LEU A 32 -24.43 -4.07 22.90
C LEU A 32 -24.38 -5.59 23.06
N ARG A 33 -25.43 -6.12 23.71
CA ARG A 33 -25.52 -7.56 23.97
C ARG A 33 -26.20 -8.28 22.79
N ASN A 34 -25.83 -9.54 22.57
CA ASN A 34 -26.40 -10.39 21.53
C ASN A 34 -26.38 -9.75 20.14
N THR A 35 -25.30 -9.05 19.81
CA THR A 35 -25.13 -8.46 18.48
C THR A 35 -24.97 -9.55 17.45
N THR A 36 -25.82 -9.53 16.44
CA THR A 36 -25.88 -10.55 15.37
C THR A 36 -25.34 -10.03 14.04
N LYS A 37 -25.34 -8.69 13.85
CA LYS A 37 -24.90 -8.09 12.60
C LYS A 37 -24.36 -6.68 12.82
N ILE A 38 -23.29 -6.35 12.09
CA ILE A 38 -22.78 -4.98 11.95
C ILE A 38 -22.81 -4.60 10.47
N THR A 39 -23.32 -3.41 10.17
CA THR A 39 -23.37 -2.88 8.81
C THR A 39 -22.68 -1.54 8.75
N LEU A 40 -21.73 -1.37 7.83
CA LEU A 40 -21.12 -0.07 7.54
C LEU A 40 -22.10 0.74 6.69
N LYS A 41 -22.58 1.86 7.24
CA LYS A 41 -23.57 2.76 6.60
C LYS A 41 -22.91 3.88 5.83
N SER A 42 -21.87 4.47 6.41
CA SER A 42 -21.10 5.54 5.78
C SER A 42 -19.69 5.62 6.35
N ILE A 43 -18.80 6.22 5.59
CA ILE A 43 -17.44 6.53 6.02
C ILE A 43 -16.95 7.77 5.28
N GLU A 44 -16.27 8.64 5.99
CA GLU A 44 -15.58 9.82 5.48
C GLU A 44 -14.10 9.74 5.87
N ILE A 45 -13.22 9.57 4.90
CA ILE A 45 -11.77 9.48 5.13
C ILE A 45 -11.04 10.56 4.34
N PRO A 46 -10.30 11.45 5.01
CA PRO A 46 -9.39 12.36 4.32
C PRO A 46 -8.20 11.57 3.75
N ILE A 47 -7.98 11.70 2.45
CA ILE A 47 -6.88 11.06 1.74
C ILE A 47 -5.67 11.99 1.77
N SER A 48 -4.81 11.81 2.77
CA SER A 48 -3.63 12.66 3.00
C SER A 48 -2.31 11.92 2.94
N ASN A 49 -2.34 10.63 2.60
CA ASN A 49 -1.13 9.82 2.62
C ASN A 49 -0.23 10.10 1.41
N ASN A 50 1.07 10.11 1.64
CA ASN A 50 2.04 10.10 0.56
C ASN A 50 1.90 8.81 -0.26
N ASN A 51 2.03 8.90 -1.60
CA ASN A 51 2.03 7.71 -2.43
C ASN A 51 3.36 6.94 -2.35
N ILE A 52 4.45 7.59 -2.00
CA ILE A 52 5.67 6.92 -1.58
C ILE A 52 5.76 6.98 -0.06
N ARG A 53 5.61 5.85 0.59
CA ARG A 53 5.60 5.73 2.06
C ARG A 53 6.16 4.39 2.52
N SER A 54 6.57 4.31 3.78
CA SER A 54 6.95 3.03 4.41
C SER A 54 5.79 2.01 4.32
N PRO A 55 6.07 0.73 4.07
CA PRO A 55 7.38 0.12 3.87
C PRO A 55 7.90 0.18 2.42
N TYR A 56 7.28 0.92 1.53
CA TYR A 56 7.52 0.91 0.07
C TYR A 56 8.51 1.97 -0.41
N THR A 57 9.38 2.44 0.45
CA THR A 57 10.38 3.47 0.12
C THR A 57 11.73 2.92 -0.32
N THR A 58 11.99 1.64 -0.06
CA THR A 58 13.31 1.05 -0.26
C THR A 58 13.40 0.25 -1.54
N ILE A 59 14.50 0.41 -2.28
CA ILE A 59 14.90 -0.45 -3.38
C ILE A 59 16.23 -1.14 -3.01
N SER A 60 16.29 -2.45 -3.23
CA SER A 60 17.46 -3.27 -2.92
C SER A 60 18.11 -3.75 -4.20
N ILE A 61 19.41 -3.51 -4.34
CA ILE A 61 20.20 -3.91 -5.49
C ILE A 61 21.37 -4.76 -5.00
N LYS A 62 21.62 -5.88 -5.67
CA LYS A 62 22.85 -6.63 -5.52
C LYS A 62 23.68 -6.43 -6.78
N TYR A 63 24.85 -5.85 -6.63
CA TYR A 63 25.87 -5.75 -7.68
C TYR A 63 27.04 -6.68 -7.31
N ASN A 64 27.30 -7.64 -8.19
CA ASN A 64 28.21 -8.77 -7.92
C ASN A 64 27.83 -9.46 -6.59
N ASN A 65 28.69 -9.41 -5.58
CA ASN A 65 28.43 -10.02 -4.26
C ASN A 65 28.00 -9.02 -3.18
N ALA A 66 27.93 -7.73 -3.49
CA ALA A 66 27.58 -6.68 -2.55
C ALA A 66 26.09 -6.27 -2.66
N PHE A 67 25.47 -6.04 -1.51
CA PHE A 67 24.11 -5.53 -1.42
C PHE A 67 24.12 -4.03 -1.16
N PHE A 68 23.24 -3.32 -1.87
CA PHE A 68 23.01 -1.88 -1.75
C PHE A 68 21.54 -1.63 -1.47
N TYR A 69 21.26 -0.77 -0.51
CA TYR A 69 19.91 -0.40 -0.10
C TYR A 69 19.74 1.10 -0.26
N TYR A 70 18.75 1.51 -1.03
CA TYR A 70 18.44 2.91 -1.28
C TYR A 70 17.02 3.19 -0.82
N THR A 71 16.84 4.30 -0.10
CA THR A 71 15.55 4.67 0.46
C THR A 71 15.14 6.05 -0.02
N LEU A 72 14.02 6.13 -0.71
CA LEU A 72 13.37 7.39 -1.05
C LEU A 72 12.72 8.03 0.17
N THR A 73 12.72 9.34 0.20
CA THR A 73 11.94 10.08 1.20
C THR A 73 10.44 9.89 0.92
N SER A 74 9.66 9.66 1.99
CA SER A 74 8.20 9.58 1.87
C SER A 74 7.64 10.91 1.38
N LYS A 75 7.04 10.91 0.19
CA LYS A 75 6.35 12.08 -0.39
C LYS A 75 5.34 11.69 -1.45
N THR A 76 4.52 12.63 -1.87
CA THR A 76 3.58 12.48 -2.97
C THR A 76 4.21 12.86 -4.30
N TYR A 77 4.15 11.96 -5.27
CA TYR A 77 4.51 12.21 -6.67
C TYR A 77 3.23 12.23 -7.50
N ASN A 78 3.00 13.32 -8.19
CA ASN A 78 1.87 13.46 -9.13
C ASN A 78 2.26 13.06 -10.55
N ASP A 79 3.56 12.95 -10.81
CA ASP A 79 4.13 12.62 -12.11
C ASP A 79 5.20 11.54 -11.97
N ILE A 80 5.11 10.54 -12.87
CA ILE A 80 6.10 9.46 -12.94
C ILE A 80 7.50 9.98 -13.26
N THR A 81 7.62 11.03 -14.04
CA THR A 81 8.92 11.61 -14.42
C THR A 81 9.66 12.16 -13.22
N LEU A 82 8.96 12.86 -12.32
CA LEU A 82 9.53 13.36 -11.06
C LEU A 82 9.96 12.21 -10.14
N PHE A 83 9.13 11.16 -10.05
CA PHE A 83 9.47 9.96 -9.29
C PHE A 83 10.75 9.30 -9.84
N LEU A 84 10.83 9.11 -11.17
CA LEU A 84 11.99 8.50 -11.80
C LEU A 84 13.26 9.37 -11.67
N THR A 85 13.12 10.69 -11.70
CA THR A 85 14.23 11.61 -11.48
C THR A 85 14.85 11.41 -10.10
N ASP A 86 14.02 11.36 -9.06
CA ASP A 86 14.50 11.13 -7.70
C ASP A 86 15.06 9.71 -7.53
N LEU A 87 14.40 8.70 -8.09
CA LEU A 87 14.86 7.32 -8.04
C LEU A 87 16.23 7.17 -8.74
N ASN A 88 16.37 7.69 -9.94
CA ASN A 88 17.63 7.64 -10.70
C ASN A 88 18.74 8.43 -10.01
N SER A 89 18.42 9.59 -9.42
CA SER A 89 19.39 10.35 -8.61
C SER A 89 19.88 9.53 -7.43
N LEU A 90 18.97 8.83 -6.74
CA LEU A 90 19.32 7.97 -5.63
C LEU A 90 20.21 6.79 -6.07
N LEU A 91 19.85 6.14 -7.19
CA LEU A 91 20.59 5.00 -7.75
C LEU A 91 21.95 5.39 -8.34
N SER A 92 22.16 6.64 -8.71
CA SER A 92 23.46 7.12 -9.19
C SER A 92 24.59 6.90 -8.16
N GLY A 93 24.24 6.80 -6.87
CA GLY A 93 25.19 6.44 -5.82
C GLY A 93 25.83 5.06 -6.01
N LEU A 94 25.19 4.14 -6.75
CA LEU A 94 25.76 2.84 -7.08
C LEU A 94 26.96 2.96 -8.01
N GLN A 95 27.01 3.99 -8.86
CA GLN A 95 28.07 4.19 -9.84
C GLN A 95 29.49 4.18 -9.23
N SER A 96 29.64 4.72 -8.03
CA SER A 96 30.92 4.74 -7.31
C SER A 96 31.43 3.34 -6.91
N SER A 97 30.53 2.37 -6.85
CA SER A 97 30.82 0.97 -6.48
C SER A 97 30.95 0.06 -7.71
N MET A 98 30.64 0.59 -8.90
CA MET A 98 30.73 -0.13 -10.16
C MET A 98 32.09 0.13 -10.85
N LEU A 99 32.43 -0.70 -11.82
CA LEU A 99 33.61 -0.47 -12.63
C LEU A 99 33.45 0.77 -13.48
N SER A 100 34.53 1.50 -13.74
CA SER A 100 34.51 2.81 -14.42
C SER A 100 33.89 2.80 -15.82
N SER A 101 33.91 1.64 -16.47
CA SER A 101 33.32 1.43 -17.80
C SER A 101 31.86 1.01 -17.76
N GLU A 102 31.32 0.75 -16.59
CA GLU A 102 29.93 0.34 -16.41
C GLU A 102 29.02 1.53 -16.09
N ILE A 103 27.74 1.39 -16.36
CA ILE A 103 26.72 2.41 -16.09
C ILE A 103 25.65 1.81 -15.19
N CYS A 104 25.36 2.47 -14.08
CA CYS A 104 24.35 2.05 -13.13
C CYS A 104 22.94 2.02 -13.76
N PRO A 105 21.99 1.32 -13.13
CA PRO A 105 20.62 1.25 -13.63
C PRO A 105 19.95 2.61 -13.69
N VAL A 106 19.31 2.89 -14.82
CA VAL A 106 18.50 4.09 -15.05
C VAL A 106 17.10 3.64 -15.49
N PHE A 107 16.09 4.13 -14.84
CA PHE A 107 14.69 3.89 -15.19
C PHE A 107 14.14 5.03 -16.03
N SER A 108 13.37 4.70 -17.05
CA SER A 108 12.66 5.65 -17.91
C SER A 108 11.28 5.12 -18.29
N VAL A 109 10.40 5.99 -18.73
CA VAL A 109 9.11 5.59 -19.31
C VAL A 109 9.37 4.93 -20.66
N SER A 110 8.68 3.83 -20.94
CA SER A 110 8.74 3.17 -22.24
C SER A 110 8.21 4.09 -23.35
N SER A 111 8.92 4.16 -24.46
CA SER A 111 8.46 4.88 -25.65
C SER A 111 7.51 4.04 -26.51
N THR A 112 7.41 2.74 -26.27
CA THR A 112 6.66 1.80 -27.10
C THR A 112 5.44 1.21 -26.41
N GLU A 113 5.44 1.19 -25.08
CA GLU A 113 4.36 0.58 -24.29
C GLU A 113 3.79 1.58 -23.30
N ILE A 114 2.48 1.78 -23.33
CA ILE A 114 1.77 2.71 -22.46
C ILE A 114 1.91 2.28 -20.98
N ASN A 115 2.25 3.24 -20.12
CA ASN A 115 2.38 3.07 -18.68
C ASN A 115 3.38 1.99 -18.23
N LYS A 116 4.34 1.64 -19.07
CA LYS A 116 5.43 0.75 -18.71
C LYS A 116 6.74 1.50 -18.57
N LEU A 117 7.65 0.90 -17.82
CA LEU A 117 8.99 1.42 -17.60
C LEU A 117 10.02 0.56 -18.32
N VAL A 118 11.14 1.18 -18.61
CA VAL A 118 12.34 0.53 -19.11
C VAL A 118 13.48 0.83 -18.15
N MET A 119 14.21 -0.21 -17.77
CA MET A 119 15.48 -0.08 -17.07
C MET A 119 16.63 -0.32 -18.03
N LYS A 120 17.63 0.54 -18.03
CA LYS A 120 18.86 0.40 -18.81
C LYS A 120 20.07 0.42 -17.88
N CYS A 121 21.01 -0.46 -18.11
CA CYS A 121 22.33 -0.44 -17.47
C CYS A 121 23.38 -0.98 -18.42
N THR A 122 24.64 -0.65 -18.21
CA THR A 122 25.76 -1.20 -18.96
C THR A 122 26.66 -1.97 -18.00
N LEU A 123 26.90 -3.24 -18.30
CA LEU A 123 27.67 -4.14 -17.44
C LEU A 123 28.73 -4.86 -18.27
N LEU A 124 29.86 -5.15 -17.66
CA LEU A 124 30.83 -6.13 -18.18
C LEU A 124 30.26 -7.54 -18.10
N SER A 125 30.77 -8.42 -18.93
CA SER A 125 30.38 -9.84 -18.95
C SER A 125 30.64 -10.57 -17.62
N SER A 126 31.63 -10.09 -16.86
CA SER A 126 31.98 -10.61 -15.53
C SER A 126 31.14 -10.05 -14.39
N SER A 127 30.33 -9.04 -14.67
CA SER A 127 29.52 -8.36 -13.63
C SER A 127 28.08 -8.86 -13.64
N SER A 128 27.48 -8.87 -12.48
CA SER A 128 26.08 -9.22 -12.28
C SER A 128 25.34 -8.14 -11.47
N LEU A 129 24.09 -7.85 -11.87
CA LEU A 129 23.25 -6.91 -11.18
C LEU A 129 21.84 -7.51 -11.00
N TYR A 130 21.34 -7.42 -9.79
CA TYR A 130 20.00 -7.88 -9.44
C TYR A 130 19.24 -6.77 -8.72
N ILE A 131 17.99 -6.56 -9.09
CA ILE A 131 17.07 -5.70 -8.36
C ILE A 131 16.05 -6.61 -7.69
N TYR A 132 15.94 -6.50 -6.38
CA TYR A 132 15.00 -7.31 -5.62
C TYR A 132 13.60 -6.71 -5.67
N SER A 133 12.62 -7.57 -5.90
CA SER A 133 11.20 -7.21 -6.05
C SER A 133 10.48 -6.94 -4.73
N THR A 134 11.18 -6.46 -3.71
CA THR A 134 10.63 -6.12 -2.41
C THR A 134 10.45 -4.60 -2.26
N GLY A 135 9.49 -4.19 -1.46
CA GLY A 135 9.26 -2.79 -1.16
C GLY A 135 8.90 -1.96 -2.41
N LEU A 136 9.68 -0.93 -2.69
CA LEU A 136 9.46 0.02 -3.77
C LEU A 136 9.30 -0.62 -5.15
N VAL A 137 10.19 -1.56 -5.50
CA VAL A 137 10.19 -2.20 -6.82
C VAL A 137 8.92 -3.00 -7.05
N SER A 138 8.51 -3.76 -6.04
CA SER A 138 7.30 -4.57 -6.13
C SER A 138 6.03 -3.74 -6.26
N TYR A 139 5.98 -2.61 -5.57
CA TYR A 139 4.76 -1.81 -5.46
C TYR A 139 4.61 -0.78 -6.58
N TYR A 140 5.59 0.09 -6.75
CA TYR A 140 5.46 1.25 -7.65
C TYR A 140 5.93 0.97 -9.08
N LEU A 141 6.92 0.11 -9.24
CA LEU A 141 7.48 -0.23 -10.54
C LEU A 141 6.75 -1.39 -11.24
N GLY A 142 5.57 -1.76 -10.74
CA GLY A 142 4.71 -2.75 -11.39
C GLY A 142 4.97 -4.20 -10.98
N GLY A 143 5.39 -4.44 -9.74
CA GLY A 143 5.54 -5.79 -9.18
C GLY A 143 6.63 -6.61 -9.86
N ILE A 144 7.75 -5.99 -10.17
CA ILE A 144 8.83 -6.61 -10.96
C ILE A 144 9.47 -7.74 -10.17
N ASN A 145 9.39 -8.92 -10.73
CA ASN A 145 10.21 -10.04 -10.29
C ASN A 145 11.44 -10.14 -11.21
N LEU A 146 12.50 -9.40 -10.88
CA LEU A 146 13.76 -9.42 -11.62
C LEU A 146 14.71 -10.52 -11.13
N THR A 147 14.22 -11.47 -10.37
CA THR A 147 15.03 -12.53 -9.74
C THR A 147 15.66 -13.52 -10.71
N SER A 148 15.38 -13.43 -12.01
CA SER A 148 15.74 -14.52 -12.92
C SER A 148 16.66 -14.17 -14.10
N ASN A 149 17.17 -12.94 -14.23
CA ASN A 149 17.96 -12.62 -15.41
C ASN A 149 19.43 -12.39 -15.13
N THR A 150 20.09 -13.43 -14.61
CA THR A 150 21.52 -13.61 -14.86
C THR A 150 21.69 -14.07 -16.29
N LYS A 151 22.02 -13.18 -17.20
CA LYS A 151 22.62 -13.62 -18.45
C LYS A 151 24.11 -13.76 -18.20
N THR A 152 24.59 -14.96 -18.21
CA THR A 152 26.03 -15.24 -18.24
C THR A 152 26.54 -14.86 -19.63
N PHE A 153 27.35 -13.80 -19.72
CA PHE A 153 27.95 -13.37 -20.96
C PHE A 153 29.36 -13.94 -21.08
N VAL A 154 29.71 -14.38 -22.28
CA VAL A 154 30.97 -15.13 -22.57
C VAL A 154 32.06 -14.20 -23.10
N SER A 155 31.90 -12.89 -23.12
CA SER A 155 32.90 -11.97 -23.68
C SER A 155 33.20 -10.78 -22.76
N ASN A 156 34.43 -10.26 -22.86
CA ASN A 156 34.91 -9.09 -22.09
C ASN A 156 34.41 -7.75 -22.66
N LEU A 157 33.35 -7.74 -23.45
CA LEU A 157 32.77 -6.55 -24.03
C LEU A 157 31.71 -5.93 -23.09
N LEU A 158 31.57 -4.62 -23.16
CA LEU A 158 30.49 -3.88 -22.50
C LEU A 158 29.16 -4.16 -23.21
N TYR A 159 28.13 -4.45 -22.44
CA TYR A 159 26.77 -4.67 -22.96
C TYR A 159 25.78 -3.66 -22.37
N LEU A 160 25.04 -3.04 -23.26
CA LEU A 160 23.85 -2.29 -22.87
C LEU A 160 22.70 -3.29 -22.63
N HIS A 161 22.25 -3.38 -21.40
CA HIS A 161 21.09 -4.16 -21.03
C HIS A 161 19.86 -3.25 -20.99
N THR A 162 18.84 -3.63 -21.76
CA THR A 162 17.54 -2.99 -21.75
C THR A 162 16.51 -4.00 -21.29
N TYR A 163 15.81 -3.69 -20.22
CA TYR A 163 14.75 -4.51 -19.66
C TYR A 163 13.43 -3.77 -19.74
N ASN A 164 12.50 -4.29 -20.53
CA ASN A 164 11.12 -3.85 -20.49
C ASN A 164 10.47 -4.45 -19.26
N LEU A 165 9.90 -3.59 -18.43
CA LEU A 165 9.19 -4.04 -17.25
C LEU A 165 7.83 -4.57 -17.66
N ILE A 166 7.51 -5.80 -17.23
CA ILE A 166 6.34 -6.54 -17.70
C ILE A 166 5.04 -5.87 -17.27
N ASN A 167 5.03 -5.33 -16.06
CA ASN A 167 3.83 -4.76 -15.47
C ASN A 167 3.79 -3.24 -15.62
N VAL A 168 2.58 -2.71 -15.61
CA VAL A 168 2.31 -1.26 -15.62
C VAL A 168 2.78 -0.68 -14.28
N TYR A 169 3.49 0.45 -14.33
CA TYR A 169 3.83 1.17 -13.11
C TYR A 169 2.57 1.76 -12.46
N ASN A 170 2.59 1.88 -11.16
CA ASN A 170 1.46 2.39 -10.41
C ASN A 170 1.92 3.39 -9.34
N LEU A 171 1.74 4.68 -9.62
CA LEU A 171 1.86 5.75 -8.63
C LEU A 171 0.51 6.10 -7.99
N CYS A 172 -0.56 5.53 -8.53
CA CYS A 172 -1.86 5.70 -7.91
C CYS A 172 -1.89 4.99 -6.57
N PHE A 173 -2.54 5.64 -5.64
CA PHE A 173 -2.83 5.12 -4.33
C PHE A 173 -3.56 3.80 -4.37
N ASP A 174 -3.63 3.19 -3.22
CA ASP A 174 -4.50 2.07 -3.00
C ASP A 174 -5.89 2.37 -3.53
N THR A 175 -6.37 1.51 -4.41
CA THR A 175 -7.74 1.60 -4.92
C THR A 175 -8.77 1.19 -3.86
N TYR A 176 -8.30 0.62 -2.75
CA TYR A 176 -9.12 0.27 -1.61
C TYR A 176 -8.27 0.16 -0.33
N TYR A 177 -8.94 0.33 0.81
CA TYR A 177 -8.44 -0.02 2.12
C TYR A 177 -9.25 -1.16 2.71
N ASN A 178 -8.67 -1.88 3.66
CA ASN A 178 -9.34 -2.88 4.48
C ASN A 178 -9.60 -2.27 5.86
N MET A 179 -10.88 -2.15 6.24
CA MET A 179 -11.27 -1.79 7.59
C MET A 179 -11.45 -3.08 8.39
N ILE A 180 -10.75 -3.17 9.50
CA ILE A 180 -10.74 -4.33 10.39
C ILE A 180 -11.25 -3.89 11.75
N ILE A 181 -12.12 -4.70 12.35
CA ILE A 181 -12.49 -4.59 13.75
C ILE A 181 -11.74 -5.69 14.50
N SER A 182 -10.52 -5.37 14.98
CA SER A 182 -9.53 -6.38 15.38
C SER A 182 -9.93 -7.19 16.63
N ASN A 183 -10.90 -6.73 17.41
CA ASN A 183 -11.45 -7.48 18.53
C ASN A 183 -12.65 -8.38 18.16
N LEU A 184 -12.95 -8.53 16.88
CA LEU A 184 -13.93 -9.50 16.38
C LEU A 184 -13.22 -10.69 15.73
N ASP A 185 -13.91 -11.84 15.73
CA ASP A 185 -13.39 -13.02 15.06
C ASP A 185 -13.31 -12.77 13.55
N ASN A 186 -12.22 -13.17 12.94
CA ASN A 186 -11.97 -13.03 11.50
C ASN A 186 -12.85 -14.01 10.71
N GLN A 187 -14.07 -13.61 10.39
CA GLN A 187 -14.99 -14.42 9.58
C GLN A 187 -14.84 -14.17 8.07
N THR A 188 -14.13 -13.10 7.71
CA THR A 188 -13.89 -12.72 6.32
C THR A 188 -12.41 -12.39 6.10
N SER A 189 -11.87 -12.88 5.00
CA SER A 189 -10.52 -12.59 4.57
C SER A 189 -10.53 -12.17 3.09
N ASN A 190 -9.55 -11.38 2.68
CA ASN A 190 -9.31 -11.13 1.27
C ASN A 190 -8.65 -12.37 0.60
N ASN A 191 -8.43 -12.32 -0.71
CA ASN A 191 -7.84 -13.42 -1.48
C ASN A 191 -6.43 -13.84 -0.99
N ASN A 192 -5.77 -13.02 -0.16
CA ASN A 192 -4.46 -13.31 0.44
C ASN A 192 -4.57 -13.78 1.90
N ASN A 193 -5.77 -14.16 2.34
CA ASN A 193 -6.08 -14.56 3.74
C ASN A 193 -5.82 -13.48 4.78
N TYR A 194 -5.79 -12.20 4.40
CA TYR A 194 -5.73 -11.10 5.37
C TYR A 194 -7.12 -10.77 5.92
N PRO A 195 -7.24 -10.45 7.22
CA PRO A 195 -8.49 -10.02 7.81
C PRO A 195 -9.06 -8.81 7.08
N CYS A 196 -10.34 -8.84 6.75
CA CYS A 196 -11.04 -7.74 6.13
C CYS A 196 -12.53 -7.81 6.48
N HIS A 197 -12.99 -6.93 7.36
CA HIS A 197 -14.41 -6.86 7.70
C HIS A 197 -15.19 -5.99 6.72
N PHE A 198 -14.60 -4.85 6.31
CA PHE A 198 -15.16 -3.96 5.30
C PHE A 198 -14.10 -3.51 4.32
N LYS A 199 -14.40 -3.63 3.04
CA LYS A 199 -13.55 -3.14 1.96
C LYS A 199 -13.97 -1.74 1.57
N LEU A 200 -13.11 -0.76 1.79
CA LEU A 200 -13.34 0.65 1.46
C LEU A 200 -12.75 0.93 0.08
N ILE A 201 -13.59 1.08 -0.94
CA ILE A 201 -13.12 1.40 -2.30
C ILE A 201 -12.86 2.90 -2.35
N VAL A 202 -11.59 3.27 -2.48
CA VAL A 202 -11.13 4.66 -2.52
C VAL A 202 -10.96 5.09 -3.96
N ASN A 203 -11.80 6.02 -4.41
CA ASN A 203 -11.73 6.64 -5.74
C ASN A 203 -11.44 8.15 -5.67
N ALA A 204 -11.04 8.63 -4.49
CA ALA A 204 -10.73 10.02 -4.24
C ALA A 204 -9.27 10.34 -4.55
N GLN A 205 -9.00 11.57 -4.97
CA GLN A 205 -7.64 12.06 -5.19
C GLN A 205 -6.95 12.40 -3.86
N ASN A 206 -5.64 12.48 -3.89
CA ASN A 206 -4.86 12.93 -2.74
C ASN A 206 -5.29 14.34 -2.29
N ASN A 207 -5.31 14.60 -1.00
CA ASN A 207 -5.82 15.81 -0.37
C ASN A 207 -7.33 16.06 -0.56
N SER A 208 -8.09 15.00 -0.82
CA SER A 208 -9.55 15.05 -0.86
C SER A 208 -10.17 14.18 0.23
N ILE A 209 -11.46 14.35 0.49
CA ILE A 209 -12.21 13.50 1.40
C ILE A 209 -12.87 12.40 0.56
N TYR A 210 -12.58 11.15 0.87
CA TYR A 210 -13.34 10.02 0.38
C TYR A 210 -14.62 9.88 1.20
N TYR A 211 -15.74 9.88 0.52
CA TYR A 211 -17.06 9.65 1.13
C TYR A 211 -17.71 8.42 0.49
N SER A 212 -18.21 7.51 1.32
CA SER A 212 -19.09 6.43 0.93
C SER A 212 -20.30 6.37 1.85
N GLY A 213 -21.49 6.34 1.28
CA GLY A 213 -22.75 6.29 1.99
C GLY A 213 -23.77 5.40 1.30
N GLU A 214 -25.01 5.37 1.79
CA GLU A 214 -26.08 4.47 1.31
C GLU A 214 -26.45 4.63 -0.17
N SER A 215 -26.21 5.81 -0.75
CA SER A 215 -26.47 6.09 -2.16
C SER A 215 -25.50 5.38 -3.10
N ASN A 216 -24.34 4.96 -2.60
CA ASN A 216 -23.40 4.11 -3.32
C ASN A 216 -23.71 2.66 -2.97
N SER A 217 -24.29 1.91 -3.87
CA SER A 217 -24.93 0.58 -3.77
C SER A 217 -24.12 -0.55 -3.10
N PHE A 218 -23.14 -0.25 -2.26
CA PHE A 218 -22.24 -1.22 -1.64
C PHE A 218 -22.38 -1.24 -0.11
N ILE A 219 -23.54 -1.69 0.38
CA ILE A 219 -23.73 -1.94 1.81
C ILE A 219 -22.99 -3.21 2.19
N GLN A 220 -21.94 -3.07 2.99
CA GLN A 220 -21.21 -4.20 3.53
C GLN A 220 -21.69 -4.52 4.94
N SER A 221 -21.90 -5.79 5.23
CA SER A 221 -22.30 -6.23 6.54
C SER A 221 -21.54 -7.47 7.01
N LEU A 222 -21.23 -7.48 8.30
CA LEU A 222 -20.59 -8.58 9.01
C LEU A 222 -21.61 -9.30 9.86
N GLN A 223 -21.74 -10.61 9.70
CA GLN A 223 -22.57 -11.45 10.57
C GLN A 223 -21.78 -11.85 11.82
N LEU A 224 -22.44 -11.84 12.97
CA LEU A 224 -21.85 -12.18 14.25
C LEU A 224 -22.68 -13.24 14.97
N ASN A 225 -22.02 -14.04 15.78
CA ASN A 225 -22.66 -15.08 16.60
C ASN A 225 -22.98 -14.53 18.00
N ASN A 226 -24.02 -13.69 18.11
CA ASN A 226 -24.50 -13.16 19.40
C ASN A 226 -23.36 -12.56 20.28
N LYS A 227 -22.52 -11.71 19.70
CA LYS A 227 -21.40 -11.10 20.41
C LYS A 227 -21.86 -10.02 21.38
N CYS A 228 -21.15 -9.93 22.48
CA CYS A 228 -21.28 -8.83 23.43
C CYS A 228 -20.17 -7.82 23.15
N LEU A 229 -20.55 -6.58 22.80
CA LEU A 229 -19.62 -5.54 22.39
C LEU A 229 -19.61 -4.40 23.43
N THR A 230 -18.45 -4.14 24.00
CA THR A 230 -18.22 -3.01 24.91
C THR A 230 -17.29 -1.96 24.27
N GLN A 231 -16.52 -2.40 23.28
CA GLN A 231 -15.56 -1.56 22.55
C GLN A 231 -15.37 -2.07 21.13
N LEU A 232 -14.84 -1.21 20.28
CA LEU A 232 -14.42 -1.54 18.91
C LEU A 232 -12.98 -1.09 18.70
N ASN A 233 -12.12 -2.02 18.30
CA ASN A 233 -10.75 -1.72 17.91
C ASN A 233 -10.70 -1.67 16.38
N ILE A 234 -10.54 -0.48 15.81
CA ILE A 234 -10.61 -0.23 14.38
C ILE A 234 -9.20 -0.03 13.82
N GLU A 235 -8.90 -0.77 12.77
CA GLU A 235 -7.66 -0.62 12.01
C GLU A 235 -7.99 -0.41 10.53
N ILE A 236 -7.34 0.57 9.91
CA ILE A 236 -7.39 0.77 8.46
C ILE A 236 -6.06 0.34 7.87
N ARG A 237 -6.10 -0.64 6.98
CA ARG A 237 -4.93 -1.26 6.37
C ARG A 237 -4.99 -1.17 4.86
N ASP A 238 -3.81 -1.14 4.23
CA ASP A 238 -3.69 -1.21 2.78
C ASP A 238 -3.99 -2.63 2.25
N ARG A 239 -3.95 -2.80 0.92
CA ARG A 239 -4.19 -4.08 0.25
C ARG A 239 -3.20 -5.19 0.64
N TYR A 240 -2.04 -4.83 1.18
CA TYR A 240 -0.99 -5.75 1.60
C TYR A 240 -0.99 -6.00 3.11
N ASN A 241 -2.05 -5.56 3.79
CA ASN A 241 -2.25 -5.68 5.22
C ASN A 241 -1.30 -4.84 6.09
N ASN A 242 -0.66 -3.82 5.52
CA ASN A 242 0.11 -2.87 6.32
C ASN A 242 -0.83 -1.82 6.92
N LEU A 243 -0.62 -1.52 8.19
CA LEU A 243 -1.32 -0.42 8.85
C LEU A 243 -0.93 0.89 8.17
N ILE A 244 -1.93 1.66 7.75
CA ILE A 244 -1.70 2.98 7.17
C ILE A 244 -1.51 3.97 8.30
N VAL A 245 -0.41 4.72 8.25
CA VAL A 245 -0.20 5.85 9.17
C VAL A 245 -0.82 7.09 8.56
N ASN A 246 -1.83 7.63 9.22
CA ASN A 246 -2.50 8.88 8.83
C ASN A 246 -2.43 9.88 9.98
N GLN A 247 -2.41 11.17 9.64
CA GLN A 247 -2.38 12.25 10.62
C GLN A 247 -3.73 12.93 10.80
N LEU A 248 -4.68 12.64 9.92
CA LEU A 248 -6.00 13.28 9.92
C LEU A 248 -7.07 12.36 10.46
N ASP A 249 -7.95 12.91 11.25
CA ASP A 249 -9.10 12.21 11.79
C ASP A 249 -10.11 11.86 10.68
N TYR A 250 -10.91 10.84 10.92
CA TYR A 250 -11.97 10.38 10.03
C TYR A 250 -13.22 9.99 10.84
N SER A 251 -14.34 9.88 10.16
CA SER A 251 -15.61 9.45 10.77
C SER A 251 -16.26 8.31 9.98
N PHE A 252 -17.06 7.52 10.67
CA PHE A 252 -17.86 6.45 10.07
C PHE A 252 -19.11 6.14 10.89
N THR A 253 -20.10 5.51 10.24
CA THR A 253 -21.36 5.13 10.86
C THR A 253 -21.57 3.62 10.75
N LEU A 254 -21.84 2.99 11.87
CA LEU A 254 -22.22 1.57 11.92
C LEU A 254 -23.68 1.41 12.40
N GLU A 255 -24.39 0.49 11.76
CA GLU A 255 -25.66 -0.05 12.25
C GLU A 255 -25.40 -1.41 12.90
N PHE A 256 -25.81 -1.54 14.14
CA PHE A 256 -25.78 -2.79 14.90
C PHE A 256 -27.20 -3.40 14.97
N GLN A 257 -27.29 -4.70 14.72
CA GLN A 257 -28.51 -5.47 14.92
C GLN A 257 -28.27 -6.46 16.06
N TYR A 258 -29.22 -6.50 16.99
CA TYR A 258 -29.15 -7.35 18.20
C TYR A 258 -30.52 -7.87 18.61
N ASN A 259 -30.54 -9.00 19.35
CA ASN A 259 -31.73 -9.64 19.86
C ASN A 259 -32.00 -9.28 21.32
#